data_ebbec78e54244a2c452f6ad81cbc6253
#
_entry.id   ebbec78e54244a2c452f6ad81cbc6253
#
_cell.length_a   1.000
_cell.length_b   1.000
_cell.length_c   1.000
_cell.angle_alpha   90.00
_cell.angle_beta   90.00
_cell.angle_gamma   90.00
#
_symmetry.space_group_name_H-M   'P 1'
#
loop_
_entity.id
_entity.type
_entity.pdbx_description
1 polymer ?
#
loop_
_entity_poly.entity_id
_entity_poly.type
_entity_poly.pdbx_seq_one_letter_code
_entity_poly.pdbx_strand_id
1 'polypeptide(L)'
;MFACQSPAELPEIVLFENGTGDYSCYRIPAILKAPEGSLLAFAEGRTENCGDFGNVDILLRRSEDGGKSWSNTQVIVDFGTLQAGNPAPVVDYFDPEYPQGRIFLFYNTGNVSENDMRLGKGIRDVHYITSEDHGKTWSAPVNISEHVHFNATTSKGHLDWRTHANTPGHALQFKKGSYKGRIYIPANHSAGDPQEGFNEYRAYGFYSDDHGKTWSVSPDIDIPSSNEAIGTELPNGDLMLNIREQNGKTKRRLVALSSDGGATWKETYFDSALITPVCQSSILLFEQKKQSILIYSGPNSTDKREKMTLKFSLDSGKNWVKEKEIHPGGAAYSDLVQVNKEQVGLFYEKDFKQLVYKVFTPKAILSE
;
A
#
# COMPACT_ATOMS: atom_id res chain seq x y z
N MET A 1 40.80 17.15 -12.81
CA MET A 1 39.37 17.25 -12.40
C MET A 1 38.64 16.13 -13.08
N PHE A 2 38.37 15.06 -12.37
CA PHE A 2 37.45 14.01 -12.86
C PHE A 2 36.03 14.53 -12.60
N ALA A 3 35.29 14.80 -13.65
CA ALA A 3 33.87 15.06 -13.55
C ALA A 3 33.20 13.79 -12.98
N CYS A 4 32.69 13.89 -11.77
CA CYS A 4 31.82 12.87 -11.21
C CYS A 4 30.54 12.85 -12.07
N GLN A 5 30.45 11.91 -13.00
CA GLN A 5 29.19 11.69 -13.72
C GLN A 5 28.16 11.27 -12.67
N SER A 6 27.10 12.07 -12.53
CA SER A 6 25.89 11.66 -11.82
C SER A 6 25.50 10.25 -12.29
N PRO A 7 25.23 9.29 -11.40
CA PRO A 7 24.75 7.99 -11.87
C PRO A 7 23.53 8.23 -12.73
N ALA A 8 23.57 7.78 -13.98
CA ALA A 8 22.48 7.93 -14.92
C ALA A 8 21.20 7.38 -14.26
N GLU A 9 20.17 8.22 -14.16
CA GLU A 9 18.85 7.76 -13.72
C GLU A 9 18.45 6.60 -14.64
N LEU A 10 18.07 5.45 -14.04
CA LEU A 10 17.56 4.34 -14.84
C LEU A 10 16.27 4.80 -15.54
N PRO A 11 16.08 4.41 -16.81
CA PRO A 11 14.88 4.79 -17.54
C PRO A 11 13.64 4.26 -16.82
N GLU A 12 12.56 5.01 -16.92
CA GLU A 12 11.24 4.57 -16.48
C GLU A 12 10.75 3.41 -17.36
N ILE A 13 10.16 2.37 -16.74
CA ILE A 13 9.68 1.19 -17.43
C ILE A 13 8.16 1.11 -17.24
N VAL A 14 7.43 1.03 -18.36
CA VAL A 14 5.98 0.76 -18.35
C VAL A 14 5.75 -0.71 -18.06
N LEU A 15 5.10 -1.01 -16.93
CA LEU A 15 4.73 -2.39 -16.56
C LEU A 15 3.35 -2.76 -17.05
N PHE A 16 2.40 -1.82 -16.98
CA PHE A 16 1.04 -2.05 -17.43
C PHE A 16 0.56 -0.78 -18.17
N GLU A 17 -0.14 -0.97 -19.27
CA GLU A 17 -0.69 0.13 -20.09
C GLU A 17 -2.15 -0.15 -20.41
N ASN A 18 -3.01 0.82 -20.15
CA ASN A 18 -4.45 0.70 -20.37
C ASN A 18 -4.77 0.31 -21.81
N GLY A 19 -5.72 -0.60 -21.97
CA GLY A 19 -6.13 -1.10 -23.28
C GLY A 19 -5.17 -2.10 -23.92
N THR A 20 -4.22 -2.66 -23.15
CA THR A 20 -3.34 -3.75 -23.59
C THR A 20 -3.70 -5.06 -22.89
N GLY A 21 -3.46 -6.19 -23.54
CA GLY A 21 -3.84 -7.51 -23.03
C GLY A 21 -5.37 -7.63 -22.91
N ASP A 22 -5.82 -8.28 -21.85
CA ASP A 22 -7.24 -8.58 -21.63
C ASP A 22 -7.97 -7.52 -20.77
N TYR A 23 -7.30 -6.41 -20.44
CA TYR A 23 -7.82 -5.40 -19.52
C TYR A 23 -7.91 -4.01 -20.14
N SER A 24 -9.05 -3.37 -19.95
CA SER A 24 -9.25 -1.98 -20.37
C SER A 24 -8.44 -0.99 -19.53
N CYS A 25 -8.18 -1.33 -18.27
CA CYS A 25 -7.51 -0.43 -17.34
C CYS A 25 -6.70 -1.18 -16.30
N TYR A 26 -5.56 -0.58 -15.91
CA TYR A 26 -4.70 -1.07 -14.83
C TYR A 26 -4.56 0.01 -13.77
N ARG A 27 -4.80 -0.37 -12.49
CA ARG A 27 -4.74 0.54 -11.36
C ARG A 27 -4.14 -0.12 -10.12
N ILE A 28 -4.02 0.66 -9.06
CA ILE A 28 -3.72 0.22 -7.68
C ILE A 28 -2.37 -0.51 -7.61
N PRO A 29 -1.26 0.21 -7.81
CA PRO A 29 0.07 -0.37 -7.75
C PRO A 29 0.44 -0.78 -6.33
N ALA A 30 0.98 -1.99 -6.17
CA ALA A 30 1.67 -2.43 -4.97
C ALA A 30 2.97 -3.15 -5.38
N ILE A 31 4.04 -2.97 -4.61
CA ILE A 31 5.33 -3.58 -4.95
C ILE A 31 6.02 -4.15 -3.71
N LEU A 32 6.58 -5.33 -3.88
CA LEU A 32 7.26 -6.06 -2.82
C LEU A 32 8.61 -6.58 -3.32
N LYS A 33 9.59 -6.69 -2.42
CA LYS A 33 10.80 -7.45 -2.63
C LYS A 33 10.70 -8.79 -1.93
N ALA A 34 10.77 -9.87 -2.70
CA ALA A 34 10.78 -11.23 -2.18
C ALA A 34 12.09 -11.52 -1.42
N PRO A 35 12.13 -12.53 -0.54
CA PRO A 35 13.31 -12.87 0.27
C PRO A 35 14.58 -13.10 -0.52
N GLU A 36 14.51 -13.76 -1.68
CA GLU A 36 15.66 -14.04 -2.55
C GLU A 36 16.13 -12.82 -3.36
N GLY A 37 15.34 -11.74 -3.38
CA GLY A 37 15.70 -10.47 -3.99
C GLY A 37 14.92 -10.07 -5.24
N SER A 38 14.06 -10.92 -5.80
CA SER A 38 13.20 -10.54 -6.91
C SER A 38 12.17 -9.47 -6.48
N LEU A 39 11.76 -8.64 -7.42
CA LEU A 39 10.70 -7.66 -7.22
C LEU A 39 9.38 -8.22 -7.78
N LEU A 40 8.31 -8.01 -7.02
CA LEU A 40 6.96 -8.41 -7.38
C LEU A 40 6.11 -7.14 -7.48
N ALA A 41 5.63 -6.82 -8.69
CA ALA A 41 4.76 -5.69 -8.95
C ALA A 41 3.33 -6.19 -9.16
N PHE A 42 2.43 -5.77 -8.28
CA PHE A 42 1.01 -6.14 -8.30
C PHE A 42 0.18 -4.98 -8.81
N ALA A 43 -0.92 -5.29 -9.49
CA ALA A 43 -1.89 -4.31 -9.97
C ALA A 43 -3.28 -4.93 -10.03
N GLU A 44 -4.31 -4.08 -10.03
CA GLU A 44 -5.64 -4.45 -10.48
C GLU A 44 -5.70 -4.39 -12.01
N GLY A 45 -6.17 -5.48 -12.62
CA GLY A 45 -6.59 -5.51 -14.02
C GLY A 45 -8.11 -5.40 -14.10
N ARG A 46 -8.62 -4.34 -14.71
CA ARG A 46 -10.05 -4.02 -14.81
C ARG A 46 -10.52 -4.27 -16.23
N THR A 47 -11.42 -5.22 -16.39
CA THR A 47 -11.80 -5.73 -17.71
C THR A 47 -12.63 -4.72 -18.51
N GLU A 48 -13.62 -4.07 -17.88
CA GLU A 48 -14.60 -3.25 -18.57
C GLU A 48 -14.18 -1.79 -18.75
N ASN A 49 -13.69 -1.17 -17.69
CA ASN A 49 -13.34 0.25 -17.65
C ASN A 49 -12.46 0.55 -16.42
N CYS A 50 -12.13 1.83 -16.16
CA CYS A 50 -11.34 2.23 -14.99
C CYS A 50 -12.15 2.43 -13.69
N GLY A 51 -13.43 2.08 -13.66
CA GLY A 51 -14.28 2.14 -12.44
C GLY A 51 -13.79 1.17 -11.35
N ASP A 52 -14.11 1.50 -10.12
CA ASP A 52 -13.62 0.75 -8.95
C ASP A 52 -14.42 -0.54 -8.66
N PHE A 53 -15.43 -0.87 -9.47
CA PHE A 53 -16.23 -2.08 -9.35
C PHE A 53 -16.51 -2.70 -10.73
N GLY A 54 -16.58 -4.02 -10.79
CA GLY A 54 -16.78 -4.83 -11.99
C GLY A 54 -15.93 -6.09 -11.93
N ASN A 55 -15.65 -6.69 -13.08
CA ASN A 55 -14.68 -7.77 -13.20
C ASN A 55 -13.27 -7.19 -13.03
N VAL A 56 -12.68 -7.43 -11.86
CA VAL A 56 -11.36 -6.92 -11.47
C VAL A 56 -10.53 -8.07 -10.92
N ASP A 57 -9.37 -8.30 -11.52
CA ASP A 57 -8.41 -9.32 -11.13
C ASP A 57 -7.16 -8.71 -10.49
N ILE A 58 -6.42 -9.50 -9.70
CA ILE A 58 -5.10 -9.12 -9.24
C ILE A 58 -4.04 -9.76 -10.10
N LEU A 59 -3.18 -8.93 -10.63
CA LEU A 59 -2.12 -9.25 -11.56
C LEU A 59 -0.76 -9.13 -10.91
N LEU A 60 0.20 -9.90 -11.43
CA LEU A 60 1.60 -9.89 -11.01
C LEU A 60 2.54 -9.85 -12.20
N ARG A 61 3.59 -9.02 -12.09
CA ARG A 61 4.83 -9.15 -12.87
C ARG A 61 6.01 -9.28 -11.93
N ARG A 62 7.00 -10.08 -12.32
CA ARG A 62 8.21 -10.36 -11.53
C ARG A 62 9.46 -9.86 -12.25
N SER A 63 10.43 -9.36 -11.48
CA SER A 63 11.76 -8.99 -11.95
C SER A 63 12.83 -9.66 -11.09
N GLU A 64 13.80 -10.32 -11.71
CA GLU A 64 14.92 -10.99 -11.03
C GLU A 64 16.22 -10.17 -11.10
N ASP A 65 16.20 -9.02 -11.76
CA ASP A 65 17.38 -8.19 -12.06
C ASP A 65 17.30 -6.76 -11.48
N GLY A 66 16.49 -6.58 -10.43
CA GLY A 66 16.31 -5.30 -9.76
C GLY A 66 15.43 -4.32 -10.52
N GLY A 67 14.52 -4.83 -11.36
CA GLY A 67 13.55 -4.04 -12.10
C GLY A 67 13.99 -3.60 -13.49
N LYS A 68 15.07 -4.17 -14.03
CA LYS A 68 15.53 -3.86 -15.40
C LYS A 68 14.72 -4.58 -16.46
N SER A 69 14.30 -5.79 -16.16
CA SER A 69 13.39 -6.58 -16.99
C SER A 69 12.29 -7.21 -16.14
N TRP A 70 11.13 -7.49 -16.76
CA TRP A 70 9.95 -7.99 -16.08
C TRP A 70 9.31 -9.14 -16.86
N SER A 71 8.75 -10.09 -16.14
CA SER A 71 8.02 -11.21 -16.71
C SER A 71 6.76 -10.75 -17.47
N ASN A 72 6.15 -11.66 -18.21
CA ASN A 72 4.78 -11.49 -18.65
C ASN A 72 3.83 -11.36 -17.45
N THR A 73 2.66 -10.74 -17.68
CA THR A 73 1.61 -10.64 -16.69
C THR A 73 1.07 -12.01 -16.33
N GLN A 74 0.90 -12.25 -15.04
CA GLN A 74 0.24 -13.43 -14.47
C GLN A 74 -1.01 -12.95 -13.72
N VAL A 75 -2.16 -13.58 -13.95
CA VAL A 75 -3.36 -13.44 -13.11
C VAL A 75 -3.15 -14.33 -11.89
N ILE A 76 -3.18 -13.75 -10.70
CA ILE A 76 -2.95 -14.48 -9.44
C ILE A 76 -4.19 -14.56 -8.55
N VAL A 77 -5.14 -13.63 -8.73
CA VAL A 77 -6.49 -13.71 -8.16
C VAL A 77 -7.47 -13.34 -9.24
N ASP A 78 -8.40 -14.25 -9.53
CA ASP A 78 -9.57 -14.07 -10.38
C ASP A 78 -10.81 -14.43 -9.55
N PHE A 79 -11.74 -13.49 -9.41
CA PHE A 79 -12.99 -13.67 -8.69
C PHE A 79 -14.20 -13.72 -9.63
N GLY A 80 -13.99 -14.23 -10.84
CA GLY A 80 -15.00 -14.33 -11.90
C GLY A 80 -15.42 -12.95 -12.43
N THR A 81 -16.69 -12.63 -12.36
CA THR A 81 -17.20 -11.33 -12.84
C THR A 81 -17.24 -10.25 -11.74
N LEU A 82 -16.68 -10.53 -10.57
CA LEU A 82 -16.71 -9.66 -9.41
C LEU A 82 -15.33 -9.04 -9.14
N GLN A 83 -15.29 -8.15 -8.16
CA GLN A 83 -14.06 -7.46 -7.80
C GLN A 83 -13.18 -8.31 -6.89
N ALA A 84 -11.89 -8.46 -7.25
CA ALA A 84 -10.79 -8.70 -6.33
C ALA A 84 -9.83 -7.50 -6.41
N GLY A 85 -9.60 -6.80 -5.30
CA GLY A 85 -8.88 -5.54 -5.35
C GLY A 85 -8.07 -5.20 -4.11
N ASN A 86 -7.39 -4.07 -4.17
CA ASN A 86 -6.51 -3.52 -3.13
C ASN A 86 -5.42 -4.50 -2.67
N PRO A 87 -4.51 -4.90 -3.56
CA PRO A 87 -3.42 -5.79 -3.21
C PRO A 87 -2.52 -5.18 -2.12
N ALA A 88 -2.26 -5.95 -1.05
CA ALA A 88 -1.43 -5.56 0.07
C ALA A 88 -0.42 -6.68 0.38
N PRO A 89 0.71 -6.75 -0.34
CA PRO A 89 1.71 -7.78 -0.15
C PRO A 89 2.59 -7.50 1.08
N VAL A 90 3.03 -8.57 1.76
CA VAL A 90 4.03 -8.53 2.82
C VAL A 90 4.81 -9.84 2.87
N VAL A 91 6.07 -9.78 3.29
CA VAL A 91 6.88 -10.98 3.56
C VAL A 91 6.88 -11.27 5.05
N ASP A 92 6.58 -12.50 5.41
CA ASP A 92 6.91 -13.06 6.72
C ASP A 92 8.31 -13.69 6.68
N TYR A 93 9.26 -13.02 7.33
CA TYR A 93 10.66 -13.46 7.40
C TYR A 93 10.97 -14.32 8.63
N PHE A 94 10.05 -14.42 9.58
CA PHE A 94 10.33 -14.95 10.91
C PHE A 94 9.56 -16.24 11.24
N ASP A 95 8.73 -16.74 10.35
CA ASP A 95 8.05 -18.02 10.53
C ASP A 95 9.06 -19.17 10.48
N PRO A 96 9.24 -19.93 11.58
CA PRO A 96 10.17 -21.04 11.60
C PRO A 96 9.77 -22.21 10.67
N GLU A 97 8.50 -22.30 10.29
CA GLU A 97 8.00 -23.29 9.33
C GLU A 97 8.40 -22.93 7.89
N TYR A 98 8.72 -21.65 7.64
CA TYR A 98 9.11 -21.13 6.33
C TYR A 98 10.43 -20.34 6.40
N PRO A 99 11.56 -21.02 6.63
CA PRO A 99 12.84 -20.36 6.91
C PRO A 99 13.40 -19.54 5.74
N GLN A 100 12.85 -19.70 4.54
CA GLN A 100 13.18 -18.89 3.37
C GLN A 100 12.24 -17.68 3.20
N GLY A 101 11.33 -17.48 4.16
CA GLY A 101 10.29 -16.47 4.12
C GLY A 101 9.05 -16.91 3.31
N ARG A 102 7.89 -16.46 3.73
CA ARG A 102 6.61 -16.69 3.06
C ARG A 102 5.99 -15.34 2.71
N ILE A 103 5.46 -15.20 1.50
CA ILE A 103 4.77 -13.99 1.07
C ILE A 103 3.28 -14.17 1.34
N PHE A 104 2.67 -13.18 1.98
CA PHE A 104 1.23 -12.99 2.02
C PHE A 104 0.84 -11.91 1.03
N LEU A 105 -0.25 -12.13 0.32
CA LEU A 105 -0.95 -11.11 -0.45
C LEU A 105 -2.37 -10.99 0.07
N PHE A 106 -2.64 -9.91 0.82
CA PHE A 106 -3.99 -9.58 1.25
C PHE A 106 -4.72 -8.83 0.14
N TYR A 107 -6.03 -9.06 0.06
CA TYR A 107 -6.91 -8.37 -0.87
C TYR A 107 -8.35 -8.42 -0.35
N ASN A 108 -9.20 -7.62 -0.93
CA ASN A 108 -10.63 -7.69 -0.63
C ASN A 108 -11.42 -8.07 -1.88
N THR A 109 -12.55 -8.75 -1.66
CA THR A 109 -13.53 -9.06 -2.70
C THR A 109 -14.82 -8.30 -2.44
N GLY A 110 -15.62 -8.06 -3.47
CA GLY A 110 -16.89 -7.37 -3.35
C GLY A 110 -17.86 -7.72 -4.47
N ASN A 111 -19.15 -7.70 -4.13
CA ASN A 111 -20.23 -8.05 -5.07
C ASN A 111 -21.14 -6.87 -5.43
N VAL A 112 -20.85 -5.67 -4.93
CA VAL A 112 -21.53 -4.42 -5.29
C VAL A 112 -20.55 -3.26 -5.28
N SER A 113 -20.95 -2.11 -5.85
CA SER A 113 -20.15 -0.90 -5.85
C SER A 113 -19.89 -0.36 -4.43
N GLU A 114 -18.84 0.46 -4.26
CA GLU A 114 -18.54 1.13 -2.98
C GLU A 114 -19.73 1.94 -2.47
N ASN A 115 -20.46 2.64 -3.35
CA ASN A 115 -21.64 3.41 -2.95
C ASN A 115 -22.77 2.54 -2.44
N ASP A 116 -23.04 1.40 -3.07
CA ASP A 116 -24.04 0.44 -2.60
C ASP A 116 -23.59 -0.23 -1.29
N MET A 117 -22.30 -0.52 -1.16
CA MET A 117 -21.73 -1.07 0.08
C MET A 117 -21.95 -0.10 1.26
N ARG A 118 -21.69 1.19 1.09
CA ARG A 118 -21.96 2.23 2.10
C ARG A 118 -23.43 2.29 2.50
N LEU A 119 -24.34 1.96 1.59
CA LEU A 119 -25.77 1.86 1.85
C LEU A 119 -26.17 0.53 2.55
N GLY A 120 -25.21 -0.29 2.97
CA GLY A 120 -25.46 -1.56 3.62
C GLY A 120 -25.93 -2.67 2.69
N LYS A 121 -25.69 -2.53 1.37
CA LYS A 121 -25.98 -3.55 0.37
C LYS A 121 -24.75 -4.38 0.08
N GLY A 122 -24.95 -5.66 -0.24
CA GLY A 122 -23.86 -6.56 -0.66
C GLY A 122 -22.92 -6.96 0.48
N ILE A 123 -21.78 -7.53 0.08
CA ILE A 123 -20.76 -8.07 0.98
C ILE A 123 -19.38 -7.66 0.47
N ARG A 124 -18.52 -7.26 1.41
CA ARG A 124 -17.10 -7.05 1.21
C ARG A 124 -16.34 -7.99 2.14
N ASP A 125 -15.51 -8.85 1.55
CA ASP A 125 -14.72 -9.82 2.30
C ASP A 125 -13.23 -9.54 2.19
N VAL A 126 -12.49 -9.98 3.20
CA VAL A 126 -11.04 -9.87 3.31
C VAL A 126 -10.42 -11.24 3.15
N HIS A 127 -9.52 -11.36 2.20
CA HIS A 127 -8.83 -12.60 1.89
C HIS A 127 -7.33 -12.42 1.89
N TYR A 128 -6.61 -13.53 1.99
CA TYR A 128 -5.22 -13.60 1.58
C TYR A 128 -4.92 -14.89 0.82
N ILE A 129 -3.87 -14.85 0.02
CA ILE A 129 -3.16 -16.00 -0.55
C ILE A 129 -1.70 -15.93 -0.11
N THR A 130 -1.01 -17.08 -0.11
CA THR A 130 0.41 -17.14 0.25
C THR A 130 1.25 -17.75 -0.86
N SER A 131 2.53 -17.37 -0.89
CA SER A 131 3.54 -17.98 -1.75
C SER A 131 4.78 -18.35 -0.93
N GLU A 132 5.24 -19.58 -1.12
CA GLU A 132 6.44 -20.14 -0.48
C GLU A 132 7.63 -20.20 -1.44
N ASP A 133 7.41 -19.90 -2.71
CA ASP A 133 8.38 -19.95 -3.81
C ASP A 133 8.66 -18.59 -4.45
N HIS A 134 8.54 -17.53 -3.62
CA HIS A 134 8.85 -16.15 -3.99
C HIS A 134 7.92 -15.60 -5.09
N GLY A 135 6.63 -15.92 -5.00
CA GLY A 135 5.59 -15.41 -5.88
C GLY A 135 5.49 -16.11 -7.24
N LYS A 136 6.06 -17.33 -7.38
CA LYS A 136 5.88 -18.12 -8.60
C LYS A 136 4.56 -18.87 -8.61
N THR A 137 4.17 -19.43 -7.46
CA THR A 137 2.87 -20.07 -7.25
C THR A 137 2.21 -19.56 -5.98
N TRP A 138 0.89 -19.69 -5.91
CA TRP A 138 0.07 -19.16 -4.84
C TRP A 138 -0.89 -20.20 -4.30
N SER A 139 -1.18 -20.11 -3.00
CA SER A 139 -2.14 -20.98 -2.31
C SER A 139 -3.58 -20.69 -2.74
N ALA A 140 -4.50 -21.57 -2.35
CA ALA A 140 -5.92 -21.23 -2.36
C ALA A 140 -6.21 -20.01 -1.44
N PRO A 141 -7.26 -19.22 -1.73
CA PRO A 141 -7.68 -18.10 -0.89
C PRO A 141 -8.13 -18.53 0.50
N VAL A 142 -7.76 -17.72 1.51
CA VAL A 142 -8.25 -17.85 2.89
C VAL A 142 -9.05 -16.61 3.22
N ASN A 143 -10.34 -16.78 3.57
CA ASN A 143 -11.21 -15.70 4.04
C ASN A 143 -10.97 -15.47 5.53
N ILE A 144 -10.63 -14.23 5.91
CA ILE A 144 -10.39 -13.81 7.29
C ILE A 144 -11.37 -12.72 7.77
N SER A 145 -12.44 -12.45 7.02
CA SER A 145 -13.40 -11.38 7.32
C SER A 145 -13.95 -11.46 8.73
N GLU A 146 -14.27 -12.68 9.22
CA GLU A 146 -14.77 -12.92 10.57
C GLU A 146 -13.88 -12.31 11.68
N HIS A 147 -12.58 -12.17 11.40
CA HIS A 147 -11.59 -11.70 12.38
C HIS A 147 -11.20 -10.24 12.21
N VAL A 148 -11.32 -9.67 11.00
CA VAL A 148 -10.69 -8.40 10.66
C VAL A 148 -11.63 -7.36 10.05
N HIS A 149 -12.84 -7.75 9.61
CA HIS A 149 -13.85 -6.86 9.03
C HIS A 149 -15.24 -7.26 9.50
N PHE A 150 -15.84 -6.51 10.40
CA PHE A 150 -17.07 -6.86 11.11
C PHE A 150 -18.32 -6.45 10.34
N ASN A 151 -18.44 -6.95 9.12
CA ASN A 151 -19.61 -6.74 8.26
C ASN A 151 -20.82 -7.53 8.75
N ALA A 152 -21.96 -7.37 8.08
CA ALA A 152 -23.24 -7.98 8.49
C ALA A 152 -23.22 -9.52 8.56
N THR A 153 -22.24 -10.18 7.95
CA THR A 153 -22.13 -11.66 7.95
C THR A 153 -21.24 -12.20 9.05
N THR A 154 -20.50 -11.35 9.77
CA THR A 154 -19.61 -11.76 10.85
C THR A 154 -20.31 -11.83 12.20
N SER A 155 -19.72 -12.52 13.17
CA SER A 155 -20.22 -12.61 14.55
C SER A 155 -20.34 -11.26 15.25
N LYS A 156 -19.62 -10.25 14.78
CA LYS A 156 -19.64 -8.85 15.25
C LYS A 156 -20.39 -7.90 14.31
N GLY A 157 -21.29 -8.41 13.47
CA GLY A 157 -22.08 -7.61 12.52
C GLY A 157 -22.89 -6.48 13.15
N HIS A 158 -23.10 -6.50 14.48
CA HIS A 158 -23.71 -5.38 15.21
C HIS A 158 -22.88 -4.08 15.19
N LEU A 159 -21.59 -4.13 14.80
CA LEU A 159 -20.77 -2.94 14.59
C LEU A 159 -21.08 -2.25 13.27
N ASP A 160 -21.88 -2.88 12.39
CA ASP A 160 -22.35 -2.35 11.10
C ASP A 160 -21.19 -1.80 10.21
N TRP A 161 -20.08 -2.54 10.17
CA TRP A 161 -19.00 -2.24 9.24
C TRP A 161 -19.44 -2.64 7.83
N ARG A 162 -19.25 -1.74 6.86
CA ARG A 162 -19.78 -1.92 5.51
C ARG A 162 -18.70 -2.03 4.45
N THR A 163 -17.96 -0.96 4.20
CA THR A 163 -16.83 -0.99 3.25
C THR A 163 -15.58 -1.51 3.94
N HIS A 164 -14.65 -2.00 3.14
CA HIS A 164 -13.30 -2.33 3.58
C HIS A 164 -12.33 -2.14 2.44
N ALA A 165 -11.14 -1.64 2.76
CA ALA A 165 -9.99 -1.65 1.87
C ALA A 165 -8.71 -1.90 2.67
N ASN A 166 -7.91 -2.88 2.22
CA ASN A 166 -6.53 -3.04 2.67
C ASN A 166 -5.71 -1.91 2.07
N THR A 167 -4.81 -1.34 2.78
CA THR A 167 -3.88 -0.27 2.44
C THR A 167 -4.38 0.69 1.34
N PRO A 168 -4.29 0.65 -0.05
CA PRO A 168 -3.50 -0.27 -0.88
C PRO A 168 -2.01 0.11 -0.97
N GLY A 169 -1.18 -0.81 -1.43
CA GLY A 169 0.27 -0.78 -1.41
C GLY A 169 0.82 -1.84 -0.45
N HIS A 170 2.12 -1.86 -0.18
CA HIS A 170 2.71 -2.87 0.69
C HIS A 170 2.19 -2.80 2.14
N ALA A 171 2.05 -3.96 2.78
CA ALA A 171 1.91 -4.08 4.23
C ALA A 171 3.31 -4.31 4.86
N LEU A 172 3.40 -4.42 6.19
CA LEU A 172 4.70 -4.52 6.86
C LEU A 172 4.79 -5.69 7.82
N GLN A 173 6.01 -6.18 8.03
CA GLN A 173 6.36 -7.01 9.17
C GLN A 173 7.36 -6.26 10.05
N PHE A 174 7.08 -6.19 11.35
CA PHE A 174 8.00 -5.60 12.31
C PHE A 174 9.30 -6.40 12.39
N LYS A 175 10.43 -5.70 12.31
CA LYS A 175 11.78 -6.29 12.30
C LYS A 175 12.51 -6.10 13.61
N LYS A 176 12.01 -5.22 14.48
CA LYS A 176 12.69 -4.76 15.71
C LYS A 176 11.77 -4.78 16.92
N GLY A 177 12.38 -4.63 18.10
CA GLY A 177 11.67 -4.41 19.36
C GLY A 177 10.80 -5.59 19.79
N SER A 178 9.83 -5.28 20.66
CA SER A 178 8.93 -6.25 21.30
C SER A 178 7.92 -6.87 20.35
N TYR A 179 7.68 -6.23 19.20
CA TYR A 179 6.72 -6.69 18.19
C TYR A 179 7.39 -7.32 16.97
N LYS A 180 8.69 -7.64 17.07
CA LYS A 180 9.40 -8.32 15.98
C LYS A 180 8.67 -9.59 15.57
N GLY A 181 8.39 -9.71 14.28
CA GLY A 181 7.64 -10.82 13.68
C GLY A 181 6.15 -10.49 13.45
N ARG A 182 5.58 -9.49 14.12
CA ARG A 182 4.20 -9.05 13.86
C ARG A 182 4.03 -8.66 12.40
N ILE A 183 3.07 -9.27 11.73
CA ILE A 183 2.59 -8.86 10.41
C ILE A 183 1.48 -7.84 10.65
N TYR A 184 1.57 -6.65 10.05
CA TYR A 184 0.60 -5.58 10.21
C TYR A 184 0.10 -5.07 8.87
N ILE A 185 -1.21 -5.03 8.70
CA ILE A 185 -1.89 -4.60 7.48
C ILE A 185 -2.72 -3.35 7.80
N PRO A 186 -2.31 -2.15 7.33
CA PRO A 186 -3.17 -0.99 7.39
C PRO A 186 -4.44 -1.20 6.58
N ALA A 187 -5.56 -0.67 7.07
CA ALA A 187 -6.86 -0.82 6.43
C ALA A 187 -7.80 0.34 6.77
N ASN A 188 -8.94 0.36 6.13
CA ASN A 188 -10.04 1.25 6.48
C ASN A 188 -11.38 0.55 6.32
N HIS A 189 -12.39 1.06 6.98
CA HIS A 189 -13.78 0.66 6.82
C HIS A 189 -14.72 1.86 6.92
N SER A 190 -15.96 1.71 6.48
CA SER A 190 -17.08 2.57 6.87
C SER A 190 -17.98 1.84 7.85
N ALA A 191 -18.67 2.57 8.72
CA ALA A 191 -19.64 2.00 9.66
C ALA A 191 -20.91 2.84 9.71
N GLY A 192 -22.08 2.16 9.70
CA GLY A 192 -23.37 2.80 9.70
C GLY A 192 -23.70 3.50 8.37
N ASP A 193 -24.72 4.35 8.39
CA ASP A 193 -25.21 5.05 7.20
C ASP A 193 -24.20 6.07 6.66
N PRO A 194 -24.19 6.31 5.33
CA PRO A 194 -23.35 7.32 4.71
C PRO A 194 -23.55 8.70 5.34
N GLN A 195 -22.45 9.37 5.65
CA GLN A 195 -22.45 10.71 6.24
C GLN A 195 -21.85 11.73 5.26
N GLU A 196 -22.19 13.01 5.46
CA GLU A 196 -21.58 14.10 4.70
C GLU A 196 -20.06 14.11 4.89
N GLY A 197 -19.31 14.29 3.79
CA GLY A 197 -17.86 14.34 3.82
C GLY A 197 -17.24 12.99 4.20
N PHE A 198 -17.92 11.88 3.99
CA PHE A 198 -17.43 10.53 4.29
C PHE A 198 -17.03 10.34 5.78
N ASN A 199 -17.76 11.00 6.68
CA ASN A 199 -17.43 10.99 8.12
C ASN A 199 -17.67 9.62 8.79
N GLU A 200 -18.31 8.68 8.12
CA GLU A 200 -18.47 7.28 8.54
C GLU A 200 -17.20 6.42 8.34
N TYR A 201 -16.19 6.91 7.62
CA TYR A 201 -14.95 6.17 7.40
C TYR A 201 -13.99 6.32 8.57
N ARG A 202 -13.29 5.20 8.87
CA ARG A 202 -12.17 5.14 9.83
C ARG A 202 -11.04 4.31 9.25
N ALA A 203 -9.82 4.84 9.36
CA ALA A 203 -8.62 4.04 9.18
C ALA A 203 -8.33 3.26 10.46
N TYR A 204 -7.79 2.06 10.30
CA TYR A 204 -7.36 1.15 11.35
C TYR A 204 -6.28 0.21 10.80
N GLY A 205 -6.06 -0.91 11.43
CA GLY A 205 -5.26 -1.99 10.89
C GLY A 205 -5.58 -3.30 11.56
N PHE A 206 -5.05 -4.36 11.01
CA PHE A 206 -5.12 -5.68 11.65
C PHE A 206 -3.75 -6.34 11.60
N TYR A 207 -3.52 -7.27 12.52
CA TYR A 207 -2.20 -7.86 12.69
C TYR A 207 -2.26 -9.29 13.18
N SER A 208 -1.15 -10.00 12.95
CA SER A 208 -0.90 -11.34 13.47
C SER A 208 0.46 -11.39 14.16
N ASP A 209 0.50 -12.03 15.34
CA ASP A 209 1.72 -12.29 16.12
C ASP A 209 2.19 -13.74 15.98
N ASP A 210 1.45 -14.56 15.24
CA ASP A 210 1.64 -16.00 15.11
C ASP A 210 1.69 -16.48 13.65
N HIS A 211 2.24 -15.61 12.78
CA HIS A 211 2.47 -15.94 11.37
C HIS A 211 1.18 -16.19 10.57
N GLY A 212 0.11 -15.46 10.89
CA GLY A 212 -1.18 -15.53 10.18
C GLY A 212 -2.10 -16.65 10.64
N LYS A 213 -1.81 -17.31 11.78
CA LYS A 213 -2.70 -18.34 12.37
C LYS A 213 -3.90 -17.68 13.06
N THR A 214 -3.69 -16.56 13.73
CA THR A 214 -4.76 -15.73 14.33
C THR A 214 -4.59 -14.24 13.99
N TRP A 215 -5.71 -13.51 14.03
CA TRP A 215 -5.74 -12.10 13.67
C TRP A 215 -6.40 -11.27 14.76
N SER A 216 -5.84 -10.08 14.99
CA SER A 216 -6.36 -9.05 15.89
C SER A 216 -6.51 -7.75 15.14
N VAL A 217 -7.41 -6.86 15.60
CA VAL A 217 -7.61 -5.53 15.00
C VAL A 217 -7.06 -4.44 15.91
N SER A 218 -6.49 -3.40 15.32
CA SER A 218 -6.22 -2.14 15.99
C SER A 218 -7.53 -1.38 16.27
N PRO A 219 -7.57 -0.51 17.27
CA PRO A 219 -8.68 0.43 17.39
C PRO A 219 -8.71 1.38 16.18
N ASP A 220 -9.89 1.88 15.87
CA ASP A 220 -10.06 2.94 14.86
C ASP A 220 -9.21 4.16 15.21
N ILE A 221 -8.66 4.80 14.19
CA ILE A 221 -8.10 6.14 14.32
C ILE A 221 -9.27 7.10 14.39
N ASP A 222 -9.46 7.72 15.56
CA ASP A 222 -10.63 8.58 15.86
C ASP A 222 -10.54 9.95 15.16
N ILE A 223 -10.34 9.91 13.85
CA ILE A 223 -10.41 11.05 12.94
C ILE A 223 -11.42 10.70 11.85
N PRO A 224 -12.58 11.36 11.79
CA PRO A 224 -13.58 11.14 10.76
C PRO A 224 -13.00 11.30 9.36
N SER A 225 -13.51 10.49 8.42
CA SER A 225 -13.04 10.53 7.03
C SER A 225 -11.58 10.07 6.82
N SER A 226 -10.95 9.43 7.84
CA SER A 226 -9.69 8.73 7.63
C SER A 226 -9.93 7.46 6.80
N ASN A 227 -9.09 7.22 5.78
CA ASN A 227 -9.33 6.23 4.76
C ASN A 227 -8.05 5.44 4.44
N GLU A 228 -7.71 5.25 3.17
CA GLU A 228 -6.54 4.49 2.72
C GLU A 228 -5.26 4.86 3.50
N ALA A 229 -4.61 3.85 4.03
CA ALA A 229 -3.44 4.02 4.87
C ALA A 229 -2.31 3.10 4.43
N ILE A 230 -1.08 3.57 4.56
CA ILE A 230 0.13 2.76 4.40
C ILE A 230 1.01 2.94 5.63
N GLY A 231 1.77 1.90 5.98
CA GLY A 231 2.53 1.91 7.23
C GLY A 231 4.01 1.58 7.06
N THR A 232 4.81 2.06 8.01
CA THR A 232 6.22 1.67 8.13
C THR A 232 6.64 1.58 9.59
N GLU A 233 7.59 0.68 9.88
CA GLU A 233 8.27 0.63 11.17
C GLU A 233 9.37 1.70 11.20
N LEU A 234 9.33 2.60 12.17
CA LEU A 234 10.34 3.63 12.37
C LEU A 234 11.62 3.08 13.02
N PRO A 235 12.75 3.81 12.99
CA PRO A 235 14.01 3.34 13.57
C PRO A 235 13.95 2.97 15.05
N ASN A 236 13.05 3.59 15.82
CA ASN A 236 12.81 3.32 17.24
C ASN A 236 11.84 2.15 17.50
N GLY A 237 11.30 1.52 16.46
CA GLY A 237 10.33 0.42 16.55
C GLY A 237 8.86 0.87 16.60
N ASP A 238 8.57 2.16 16.58
CA ASP A 238 7.20 2.66 16.50
C ASP A 238 6.61 2.38 15.11
N LEU A 239 5.31 2.15 15.05
CA LEU A 239 4.53 2.13 13.82
C LEU A 239 4.15 3.56 13.43
N MET A 240 4.39 3.93 12.17
CA MET A 240 3.81 5.11 11.55
C MET A 240 2.83 4.70 10.47
N LEU A 241 1.59 5.19 10.53
CA LEU A 241 0.65 5.16 9.41
C LEU A 241 0.59 6.53 8.75
N ASN A 242 0.57 6.52 7.42
CA ASN A 242 0.33 7.69 6.58
C ASN A 242 -1.00 7.49 5.85
N ILE A 243 -1.98 8.37 6.10
CA ILE A 243 -3.39 8.11 5.88
C ILE A 243 -3.99 9.20 4.98
N ARG A 244 -4.85 8.80 4.05
CA ARG A 244 -5.66 9.67 3.22
C ARG A 244 -6.82 10.25 4.03
N GLU A 245 -7.04 11.56 3.91
CA GLU A 245 -8.28 12.20 4.32
C GLU A 245 -9.25 12.20 3.15
N GLN A 246 -10.37 11.48 3.28
CA GLN A 246 -11.29 11.24 2.18
C GLN A 246 -12.15 12.49 1.81
N ASN A 247 -12.45 13.34 2.78
CA ASN A 247 -13.23 14.57 2.52
C ASN A 247 -12.40 15.70 1.88
N GLY A 248 -11.07 15.60 1.93
CA GLY A 248 -10.16 16.57 1.33
C GLY A 248 -10.20 17.97 1.94
N LYS A 249 -10.62 18.12 3.19
CA LYS A 249 -10.73 19.43 3.87
C LYS A 249 -9.36 20.02 4.21
N THR A 250 -8.44 19.21 4.69
CA THR A 250 -7.12 19.68 5.10
C THR A 250 -6.12 19.75 3.95
N LYS A 251 -6.33 18.96 2.89
CA LYS A 251 -5.38 18.82 1.77
C LYS A 251 -3.99 18.36 2.25
N ARG A 252 -3.95 17.53 3.29
CA ARG A 252 -2.75 17.02 3.95
C ARG A 252 -2.89 15.54 4.25
N ARG A 253 -1.74 14.88 4.43
CA ARG A 253 -1.75 13.51 4.95
C ARG A 253 -1.96 13.53 6.46
N LEU A 254 -2.85 12.66 6.91
CA LEU A 254 -3.00 12.34 8.33
C LEU A 254 -1.92 11.31 8.69
N VAL A 255 -1.22 11.54 9.79
CA VAL A 255 -0.23 10.62 10.37
C VAL A 255 -0.77 10.09 11.69
N ALA A 256 -0.62 8.79 11.93
CA ALA A 256 -0.85 8.18 13.22
C ALA A 256 0.39 7.40 13.67
N LEU A 257 0.76 7.56 14.95
CA LEU A 257 1.90 6.90 15.57
C LEU A 257 1.45 5.96 16.67
N SER A 258 2.06 4.77 16.72
CA SER A 258 1.85 3.78 17.78
C SER A 258 3.19 3.26 18.27
N SER A 259 3.38 3.21 19.59
CA SER A 259 4.57 2.64 20.23
C SER A 259 4.36 1.19 20.71
N ASP A 260 3.20 0.65 20.50
CA ASP A 260 2.82 -0.71 20.91
C ASP A 260 2.39 -1.59 19.73
N GLY A 261 2.97 -1.31 18.55
CA GLY A 261 2.77 -2.12 17.35
C GLY A 261 1.35 -2.07 16.80
N GLY A 262 0.64 -0.97 17.00
CA GLY A 262 -0.73 -0.75 16.50
C GLY A 262 -1.82 -1.14 17.49
N ALA A 263 -1.49 -1.51 18.73
CA ALA A 263 -2.51 -1.83 19.75
C ALA A 263 -3.22 -0.56 20.27
N THR A 264 -2.52 0.59 20.30
CA THR A 264 -3.10 1.90 20.59
C THR A 264 -2.45 3.00 19.73
N TRP A 265 -3.11 4.14 19.61
CA TRP A 265 -2.59 5.32 18.90
C TRP A 265 -2.11 6.35 19.91
N LYS A 266 -0.80 6.62 19.88
CA LYS A 266 -0.13 7.56 20.77
C LYS A 266 -0.35 9.02 20.34
N GLU A 267 -0.37 9.25 19.03
CA GLU A 267 -0.45 10.58 18.42
C GLU A 267 -1.07 10.51 17.05
N THR A 268 -1.89 11.49 16.71
CA THR A 268 -2.43 11.70 15.37
C THR A 268 -2.34 13.18 15.00
N TYR A 269 -1.87 13.48 13.77
CA TYR A 269 -1.75 14.85 13.30
C TYR A 269 -1.79 14.92 11.77
N PHE A 270 -2.16 16.09 11.23
CA PHE A 270 -2.01 16.37 9.81
C PHE A 270 -0.63 16.96 9.54
N ASP A 271 0.15 16.30 8.69
CA ASP A 271 1.50 16.75 8.35
C ASP A 271 1.45 17.92 7.37
N SER A 272 1.90 19.10 7.80
CA SER A 272 1.84 20.34 7.03
C SER A 272 2.69 20.31 5.75
N ALA A 273 3.73 19.49 5.70
CA ALA A 273 4.64 19.35 4.57
C ALA A 273 4.14 18.35 3.52
N LEU A 274 3.24 17.42 3.90
CA LEU A 274 2.70 16.41 3.00
C LEU A 274 1.41 16.89 2.34
N ILE A 275 1.55 17.82 1.41
CA ILE A 275 0.45 18.30 0.56
C ILE A 275 -0.03 17.14 -0.32
N THR A 276 -1.35 16.97 -0.42
CA THR A 276 -1.95 15.90 -1.23
C THR A 276 -3.37 16.26 -1.63
N PRO A 277 -3.83 15.88 -2.82
CA PRO A 277 -5.26 15.82 -3.13
C PRO A 277 -5.86 14.61 -2.39
N VAL A 278 -7.14 14.35 -2.59
CA VAL A 278 -7.78 13.12 -2.10
C VAL A 278 -7.22 11.92 -2.87
N CYS A 279 -6.10 11.36 -2.40
CA CYS A 279 -5.37 10.28 -3.07
C CYS A 279 -4.60 9.41 -2.06
N GLN A 280 -4.39 8.14 -2.41
CA GLN A 280 -3.43 7.27 -1.74
C GLN A 280 -2.00 7.77 -1.98
N SER A 281 -1.07 7.37 -1.15
CA SER A 281 0.37 7.64 -1.25
C SER A 281 1.16 6.54 -0.53
N SER A 282 2.46 6.47 -0.75
CA SER A 282 3.31 5.50 -0.09
C SER A 282 4.31 6.13 0.86
N ILE A 283 4.72 5.35 1.87
CA ILE A 283 5.78 5.70 2.81
C ILE A 283 6.67 4.48 3.05
N LEU A 284 7.98 4.68 3.03
CA LEU A 284 8.97 3.62 3.19
C LEU A 284 10.13 4.10 4.06
N LEU A 285 10.52 3.32 5.06
CA LEU A 285 11.80 3.51 5.74
C LEU A 285 12.92 2.83 4.93
N PHE A 286 13.73 3.62 4.25
CA PHE A 286 14.94 3.14 3.57
C PHE A 286 16.06 2.93 4.59
N GLU A 287 16.29 1.68 4.95
CA GLU A 287 17.25 1.33 5.99
C GLU A 287 18.70 1.44 5.51
N GLN A 288 19.50 2.17 6.28
CA GLN A 288 20.91 2.40 6.06
C GLN A 288 21.72 2.13 7.34
N LYS A 289 23.00 1.72 7.20
CA LYS A 289 23.84 1.40 8.37
C LYS A 289 24.04 2.57 9.34
N LYS A 290 24.13 3.81 8.82
CA LYS A 290 24.43 5.00 9.65
C LYS A 290 23.18 5.82 9.96
N GLN A 291 22.29 6.00 8.99
CA GLN A 291 21.10 6.83 9.13
C GLN A 291 20.05 6.32 8.14
N SER A 292 18.89 5.93 8.65
CA SER A 292 17.74 5.59 7.81
C SER A 292 17.10 6.85 7.24
N ILE A 293 16.49 6.71 6.07
CA ILE A 293 15.80 7.79 5.37
C ILE A 293 14.34 7.40 5.25
N LEU A 294 13.44 8.19 5.80
CA LEU A 294 12.01 8.02 5.55
C LEU A 294 11.68 8.69 4.23
N ILE A 295 11.02 7.95 3.32
CA ILE A 295 10.69 8.40 1.98
C ILE A 295 9.18 8.33 1.80
N TYR A 296 8.59 9.43 1.37
CA TYR A 296 7.19 9.53 0.96
C TYR A 296 7.11 9.64 -0.56
N SER A 297 6.07 9.05 -1.17
CA SER A 297 5.71 9.27 -2.57
C SER A 297 4.21 9.53 -2.71
N GLY A 298 3.85 10.48 -3.54
CA GLY A 298 2.45 10.80 -3.85
C GLY A 298 2.30 12.06 -4.68
N PRO A 299 1.06 12.36 -5.14
CA PRO A 299 0.76 13.61 -5.82
C PRO A 299 1.00 14.81 -4.89
N ASN A 300 1.74 15.81 -5.36
CA ASN A 300 2.08 17.02 -4.60
C ASN A 300 1.26 18.23 -5.09
N SER A 301 -0.05 18.15 -4.95
CA SER A 301 -1.00 19.17 -5.34
C SER A 301 -2.17 19.18 -4.36
N THR A 302 -2.85 20.30 -4.20
CA THR A 302 -4.03 20.39 -3.33
C THR A 302 -5.34 20.03 -4.03
N ASP A 303 -5.35 20.07 -5.37
CA ASP A 303 -6.62 20.02 -6.11
C ASP A 303 -6.70 18.88 -7.13
N LYS A 304 -5.54 18.49 -7.71
CA LYS A 304 -5.48 17.50 -8.77
C LYS A 304 -4.54 16.36 -8.42
N ARG A 305 -4.81 15.18 -8.95
CA ARG A 305 -3.89 14.05 -8.91
C ARG A 305 -2.82 14.25 -9.99
N GLU A 306 -1.78 15.01 -9.64
CA GLU A 306 -0.66 15.39 -10.50
C GLU A 306 0.61 15.58 -9.69
N LYS A 307 1.75 15.73 -10.36
CA LYS A 307 3.05 16.02 -9.75
C LYS A 307 3.50 14.92 -8.80
N MET A 308 3.72 13.70 -9.34
CA MET A 308 4.32 12.63 -8.53
C MET A 308 5.63 13.12 -7.94
N THR A 309 5.69 13.17 -6.61
CA THR A 309 6.80 13.76 -5.88
C THR A 309 7.28 12.81 -4.80
N LEU A 310 8.60 12.70 -4.67
CA LEU A 310 9.26 12.08 -3.53
C LEU A 310 9.61 13.15 -2.49
N LYS A 311 9.41 12.84 -1.20
CA LYS A 311 9.90 13.67 -0.09
C LYS A 311 10.74 12.81 0.85
N PHE A 312 11.76 13.44 1.44
CA PHE A 312 12.78 12.75 2.23
C PHE A 312 12.90 13.36 3.61
N SER A 313 12.87 12.52 4.65
CA SER A 313 13.08 12.89 6.05
C SER A 313 14.22 12.08 6.65
N LEU A 314 15.05 12.73 7.45
CA LEU A 314 16.18 12.13 8.17
C LEU A 314 15.91 11.97 9.67
N ASP A 315 14.73 12.35 10.13
CA ASP A 315 14.32 12.40 11.54
C ASP A 315 12.94 11.78 11.78
N SER A 316 12.62 10.74 11.00
CA SER A 316 11.37 9.95 11.14
C SER A 316 10.11 10.76 10.87
N GLY A 317 10.14 11.66 9.89
CA GLY A 317 9.00 12.42 9.41
C GLY A 317 8.72 13.72 10.17
N LYS A 318 9.57 14.11 11.12
CA LYS A 318 9.42 15.40 11.81
C LYS A 318 9.72 16.58 10.90
N ASN A 319 10.73 16.44 10.03
CA ASN A 319 11.09 17.41 9.02
C ASN A 319 11.33 16.73 7.68
N TRP A 320 10.79 17.31 6.61
CA TRP A 320 11.01 16.89 5.22
C TRP A 320 12.05 17.81 4.59
N VAL A 321 13.29 17.33 4.50
CA VAL A 321 14.48 18.14 4.16
C VAL A 321 14.72 18.29 2.69
N LYS A 322 14.09 17.46 1.84
CA LYS A 322 14.24 17.46 0.39
C LYS A 322 12.99 16.96 -0.28
N GLU A 323 12.66 17.51 -1.43
CA GLU A 323 11.67 16.96 -2.36
C GLU A 323 12.22 16.87 -3.77
N LYS A 324 11.69 15.90 -4.55
CA LYS A 324 12.04 15.70 -5.96
C LYS A 324 10.76 15.38 -6.73
N GLU A 325 10.37 16.26 -7.64
CA GLU A 325 9.31 15.95 -8.60
C GLU A 325 9.81 14.90 -9.59
N ILE A 326 9.06 13.82 -9.74
CA ILE A 326 9.37 12.68 -10.63
C ILE A 326 8.62 12.82 -11.95
N HIS A 327 7.36 13.27 -11.89
CA HIS A 327 6.51 13.45 -13.06
C HIS A 327 5.57 14.65 -12.84
N PRO A 328 5.59 15.67 -13.72
CA PRO A 328 4.78 16.88 -13.55
C PRO A 328 3.32 16.71 -13.96
N GLY A 329 3.01 15.69 -14.77
CA GLY A 329 1.67 15.42 -15.30
C GLY A 329 0.75 14.70 -14.33
N GLY A 330 -0.29 14.07 -14.89
CA GLY A 330 -1.24 13.26 -14.14
C GLY A 330 -0.55 12.13 -13.38
N ALA A 331 -0.81 12.04 -12.07
CA ALA A 331 -0.23 11.01 -11.23
C ALA A 331 -1.17 10.70 -10.06
N ALA A 332 -1.32 9.44 -9.71
CA ALA A 332 -2.23 9.05 -8.65
C ALA A 332 -1.53 8.11 -7.64
N TYR A 333 -1.97 6.88 -7.53
CA TYR A 333 -1.48 5.93 -6.54
C TYR A 333 -0.02 5.55 -6.79
N SER A 334 0.70 5.28 -5.72
CA SER A 334 2.10 4.87 -5.79
C SER A 334 2.47 3.90 -4.68
N ASP A 335 3.51 3.11 -4.92
CA ASP A 335 4.13 2.29 -3.90
C ASP A 335 5.66 2.28 -4.02
N LEU A 336 6.34 2.13 -2.88
CA LEU A 336 7.79 2.19 -2.75
C LEU A 336 8.36 0.85 -2.30
N VAL A 337 9.54 0.49 -2.80
CA VAL A 337 10.26 -0.71 -2.38
C VAL A 337 11.75 -0.47 -2.26
N GLN A 338 12.38 -0.97 -1.19
CA GLN A 338 13.84 -0.98 -1.10
C GLN A 338 14.41 -2.08 -1.99
N VAL A 339 14.99 -1.70 -3.14
CA VAL A 339 15.59 -2.65 -4.10
C VAL A 339 16.86 -3.28 -3.53
N ASN A 340 17.76 -2.43 -3.04
CA ASN A 340 19.03 -2.83 -2.42
C ASN A 340 19.51 -1.78 -1.41
N LYS A 341 20.77 -1.84 -0.97
CA LYS A 341 21.34 -0.91 0.01
C LYS A 341 21.51 0.53 -0.51
N GLU A 342 21.35 0.77 -1.80
CA GLU A 342 21.58 2.07 -2.43
C GLU A 342 20.35 2.61 -3.13
N GLN A 343 19.42 1.75 -3.55
CA GLN A 343 18.35 2.06 -4.47
C GLN A 343 16.97 1.75 -3.90
N VAL A 344 16.02 2.59 -4.27
CA VAL A 344 14.58 2.45 -4.03
C VAL A 344 13.85 2.45 -5.37
N GLY A 345 12.87 1.58 -5.49
CA GLY A 345 11.93 1.53 -6.61
C GLY A 345 10.66 2.29 -6.25
N LEU A 346 10.15 3.05 -7.21
CA LEU A 346 8.85 3.69 -7.20
C LEU A 346 8.00 3.06 -8.30
N PHE A 347 6.84 2.53 -7.93
CA PHE A 347 5.83 2.01 -8.84
C PHE A 347 4.57 2.86 -8.71
N TYR A 348 4.09 3.50 -9.81
CA TYR A 348 3.03 4.50 -9.69
C TYR A 348 2.15 4.62 -10.95
N GLU A 349 0.94 5.17 -10.76
CA GLU A 349 0.01 5.51 -11.82
C GLU A 349 0.45 6.80 -12.51
N LYS A 350 0.70 6.73 -13.83
CA LYS A 350 1.13 7.85 -14.67
C LYS A 350 0.07 8.19 -15.71
N ASP A 351 -0.28 9.48 -15.78
CA ASP A 351 -1.19 10.08 -16.77
C ASP A 351 -2.56 9.36 -16.87
N PHE A 352 -2.93 8.60 -15.81
CA PHE A 352 -4.13 7.75 -15.76
C PHE A 352 -4.21 6.71 -16.88
N LYS A 353 -3.06 6.32 -17.42
CA LYS A 353 -2.93 5.41 -18.58
C LYS A 353 -1.96 4.26 -18.34
N GLN A 354 -0.99 4.45 -17.48
CA GLN A 354 0.10 3.51 -17.30
C GLN A 354 0.43 3.32 -15.83
N LEU A 355 0.87 2.11 -15.48
CA LEU A 355 1.61 1.85 -14.27
C LEU A 355 3.08 1.69 -14.63
N VAL A 356 3.90 2.57 -14.06
CA VAL A 356 5.30 2.67 -14.42
C VAL A 356 6.20 2.44 -13.22
N TYR A 357 7.35 1.82 -13.46
CA TYR A 357 8.38 1.56 -12.46
C TYR A 357 9.63 2.40 -12.75
N LYS A 358 10.16 3.04 -11.71
CA LYS A 358 11.38 3.83 -11.78
C LYS A 358 12.26 3.56 -10.56
N VAL A 359 13.58 3.44 -10.77
CA VAL A 359 14.56 3.28 -9.69
C VAL A 359 15.30 4.59 -9.46
N PHE A 360 15.54 4.93 -8.20
CA PHE A 360 16.32 6.11 -7.80
C PHE A 360 17.26 5.81 -6.63
N THR A 361 18.26 6.65 -6.46
CA THR A 361 19.25 6.58 -5.37
C THR A 361 18.99 7.71 -4.38
N PRO A 362 18.40 7.45 -3.19
CA PRO A 362 18.02 8.48 -2.22
C PRO A 362 19.16 9.42 -1.83
N LYS A 363 20.38 8.89 -1.64
CA LYS A 363 21.55 9.71 -1.30
C LYS A 363 21.96 10.68 -2.41
N ALA A 364 21.82 10.30 -3.67
CA ALA A 364 22.12 11.20 -4.79
C ALA A 364 21.16 12.39 -4.79
N ILE A 365 19.84 12.13 -4.62
CA ILE A 365 18.82 13.19 -4.53
C ILE A 365 19.07 14.13 -3.34
N LEU A 366 19.44 13.57 -2.18
CA LEU A 366 19.74 14.39 -0.99
C LEU A 366 21.00 15.25 -1.16
N SER A 367 21.89 14.90 -2.10
CA SER A 367 23.15 15.63 -2.36
C SER A 367 22.97 16.72 -3.44
N GLU A 368 21.89 16.73 -4.21
CA GLU A 368 21.49 17.81 -5.13
C GLU A 368 21.06 19.07 -4.35
#